data_f08869cb8ebb9638df15ea0bf166618a
#
_entry.id   f08869cb8ebb9638df15ea0bf166618a
#
_cell.length_a   1.000
_cell.length_b   1.000
_cell.length_c   1.000
_cell.angle_alpha   90.00
_cell.angle_beta   90.00
_cell.angle_gamma   90.00
#
_symmetry.space_group_name_H-M   'P 1'
#
loop_
_entity.id
_entity.type
_entity.pdbx_description
1 polymer ?
#
loop_
_entity_poly.entity_id
_entity_poly.type
_entity_poly.pdbx_seq_one_letter_code
_entity_poly.pdbx_strand_id
1 'polypeptide(L)'
;VENLLALHEVVLKSALHMIEVLQMSNPGADAAHQSYNIENEIDNMRDDLKQRNMQDLDNHVYPYQQSVYYLDIIDEYEHFGDYALNVVQAIVEKKV
;
A
#
# COMPACT_ATOMS: atom_id res chain seq x y z
N VAL A 1 -12.64 -1.96 -10.80
CA VAL A 1 -11.38 -1.96 -11.54
C VAL A 1 -10.62 -0.65 -11.33
N GLU A 2 -11.29 0.49 -11.46
CA GLU A 2 -10.66 1.80 -11.26
C GLU A 2 -10.07 1.97 -9.86
N ASN A 3 -10.78 1.48 -8.83
CA ASN A 3 -10.35 1.56 -7.45
C ASN A 3 -9.09 0.72 -7.20
N LEU A 4 -8.99 -0.45 -7.82
CA LEU A 4 -7.80 -1.28 -7.72
C LEU A 4 -6.62 -0.64 -8.44
N LEU A 5 -6.86 0.03 -9.57
CA LEU A 5 -5.81 0.75 -10.28
C LEU A 5 -5.27 1.90 -9.44
N ALA A 6 -6.14 2.62 -8.72
CA ALA A 6 -5.72 3.69 -7.82
C ALA A 6 -4.84 3.15 -6.70
N LEU A 7 -5.22 2.02 -6.09
CA LEU A 7 -4.42 1.37 -5.07
C LEU A 7 -3.07 0.91 -5.63
N HIS A 8 -3.08 0.34 -6.83
CA HIS A 8 -1.87 -0.07 -7.52
C HIS A 8 -0.89 1.09 -7.71
N GLU A 9 -1.39 2.25 -8.11
CA GLU A 9 -0.56 3.44 -8.30
C GLU A 9 0.12 3.90 -7.01
N VAL A 10 -0.62 3.89 -5.89
CA VAL A 10 -0.06 4.27 -4.60
C VAL A 10 0.99 3.25 -4.13
N VAL A 11 0.75 1.97 -4.34
CA VAL A 11 1.71 0.91 -4.01
C VAL A 11 2.97 1.05 -4.88
N LEU A 12 2.80 1.36 -6.15
CA LEU A 12 3.93 1.61 -7.06
C LEU A 12 4.76 2.82 -6.58
N LYS A 13 4.10 3.87 -6.12
CA LYS A 13 4.76 5.03 -5.52
C LYS A 13 5.59 4.62 -4.30
N SER A 14 5.08 3.72 -3.46
CA SER A 14 5.79 3.17 -2.33
C SER A 14 7.06 2.42 -2.78
N ALA A 15 6.96 1.62 -3.83
CA ALA A 15 8.11 0.89 -4.38
C ALA A 15 9.18 1.83 -4.93
N LEU A 16 8.76 2.85 -5.66
CA LEU A 16 9.68 3.85 -6.22
C LEU A 16 10.39 4.63 -5.11
N HIS A 17 9.66 5.00 -4.06
CA HIS A 17 10.24 5.69 -2.90
C HIS A 17 11.28 4.80 -2.22
N MET A 18 10.98 3.52 -2.05
CA MET A 18 11.93 2.56 -1.48
C MET A 18 13.23 2.50 -2.30
N ILE A 19 13.10 2.46 -3.63
CA ILE A 19 14.26 2.43 -4.52
C ILE A 19 15.07 3.71 -4.40
N GLU A 20 14.41 4.86 -4.34
CA GLU A 20 15.08 6.15 -4.16
C GLU A 20 15.88 6.19 -2.86
N VAL A 21 15.31 5.69 -1.76
CA VAL A 21 15.99 5.65 -0.47
C VAL A 21 17.20 4.72 -0.51
N LEU A 22 17.10 3.60 -1.21
CA LEU A 22 18.23 2.69 -1.39
C LEU A 22 19.40 3.35 -2.12
N GLN A 23 19.11 4.30 -2.99
CA GLN A 23 20.12 5.02 -3.77
C GLN A 23 20.70 6.23 -3.04
N MET A 24 20.07 6.66 -1.95
CA MET A 24 20.56 7.79 -1.18
C MET A 24 21.82 7.44 -0.41
N SER A 25 22.79 8.37 -0.39
CA SER A 25 24.00 8.17 0.41
C SER A 25 23.74 8.38 1.89
N ASN A 26 22.76 9.21 2.25
CA ASN A 26 22.46 9.56 3.64
C ASN A 26 20.96 9.72 3.86
N PRO A 27 20.15 8.63 3.80
CA PRO A 27 18.73 8.74 4.05
C PRO A 27 18.49 9.07 5.53
N GLY A 28 17.65 10.06 5.79
CA GLY A 28 17.34 10.53 7.13
C GLY A 28 15.88 10.38 7.50
N ALA A 29 15.47 11.08 8.57
CA ALA A 29 14.11 11.01 9.08
C ALA A 29 13.05 11.39 8.06
N ASP A 30 13.36 12.29 7.13
CA ASP A 30 12.42 12.71 6.10
C ASP A 30 12.02 11.54 5.19
N ALA A 31 12.95 10.66 4.85
CA ALA A 31 12.66 9.47 4.05
C ALA A 31 11.69 8.54 4.79
N ALA A 32 11.89 8.35 6.09
CA ALA A 32 10.98 7.55 6.91
C ALA A 32 9.60 8.19 6.99
N HIS A 33 9.51 9.51 7.17
CA HIS A 33 8.23 10.21 7.20
C HIS A 33 7.46 10.08 5.89
N GLN A 34 8.12 10.21 4.76
CA GLN A 34 7.49 10.03 3.47
C GLN A 34 6.96 8.60 3.31
N SER A 35 7.73 7.62 3.76
CA SER A 35 7.31 6.22 3.70
C SER A 35 6.08 5.97 4.56
N TYR A 36 6.02 6.54 5.77
CA TYR A 36 4.84 6.47 6.63
C TYR A 36 3.62 7.10 5.98
N ASN A 37 3.79 8.25 5.34
CA ASN A 37 2.69 8.95 4.68
C ASN A 37 2.12 8.10 3.53
N ILE A 38 2.99 7.46 2.77
CA ILE A 38 2.58 6.56 1.68
C ILE A 38 1.85 5.34 2.25
N GLU A 39 2.37 4.76 3.32
CA GLU A 39 1.74 3.61 3.98
C GLU A 39 0.36 3.97 4.52
N ASN A 40 0.21 5.15 5.13
CA ASN A 40 -1.09 5.62 5.60
C ASN A 40 -2.07 5.79 4.45
N GLU A 41 -1.60 6.27 3.30
CA GLU A 41 -2.42 6.40 2.10
C GLU A 41 -2.90 5.03 1.62
N ILE A 42 -2.00 4.03 1.60
CA ILE A 42 -2.35 2.66 1.24
C ILE A 42 -3.39 2.09 2.20
N ASP A 43 -3.18 2.25 3.52
CA ASP A 43 -4.09 1.74 4.54
C ASP A 43 -5.49 2.36 4.39
N ASN A 44 -5.56 3.67 4.17
CA ASN A 44 -6.83 4.36 4.00
C ASN A 44 -7.57 3.89 2.75
N MET A 45 -6.86 3.71 1.64
CA MET A 45 -7.45 3.19 0.41
C MET A 45 -7.91 1.76 0.58
N ARG A 46 -7.10 0.93 1.26
CA ARG A 46 -7.48 -0.46 1.57
C ARG A 46 -8.79 -0.51 2.34
N ASP A 47 -8.90 0.28 3.42
CA ASP A 47 -10.09 0.26 4.26
C ASP A 47 -11.32 0.72 3.47
N ASP A 48 -11.18 1.76 2.67
CA ASP A 48 -12.26 2.26 1.82
C ASP A 48 -12.71 1.20 0.81
N LEU A 49 -11.76 0.55 0.16
CA LEU A 49 -12.07 -0.49 -0.84
C LEU A 49 -12.72 -1.72 -0.21
N LYS A 50 -12.27 -2.14 0.96
CA LYS A 50 -12.89 -3.25 1.68
C LYS A 50 -14.33 -2.92 2.08
N GLN A 51 -14.56 -1.70 2.54
CA GLN A 51 -15.90 -1.26 2.93
C GLN A 51 -16.83 -1.23 1.72
N ARG A 52 -16.38 -0.70 0.59
CA ARG A 52 -17.16 -0.69 -0.65
C ARG A 52 -17.45 -2.11 -1.14
N ASN A 53 -16.47 -3.00 -1.03
CA ASN A 53 -16.65 -4.39 -1.43
C ASN A 53 -17.74 -5.07 -0.60
N MET A 54 -17.79 -4.82 0.71
CA MET A 54 -18.84 -5.34 1.56
C MET A 54 -20.21 -4.80 1.16
N GLN A 55 -20.31 -3.51 0.86
CA GLN A 55 -21.55 -2.89 0.41
C GLN A 55 -22.02 -3.48 -0.93
N ASP A 56 -21.09 -3.66 -1.86
CA ASP A 56 -21.40 -4.22 -3.16
C ASP A 56 -21.87 -5.67 -3.05
N LEU A 57 -21.27 -6.44 -2.15
CA LEU A 57 -21.67 -7.82 -1.88
C LEU A 57 -23.09 -7.86 -1.29
N ASP A 58 -23.39 -7.00 -0.30
CA ASP A 58 -24.71 -6.90 0.31
C ASP A 58 -25.78 -6.52 -0.70
N ASN A 59 -25.43 -5.71 -1.69
CA ASN A 59 -26.32 -5.26 -2.76
C ASN A 59 -26.34 -6.21 -3.96
N HIS A 60 -25.64 -7.33 -3.87
CA HIS A 60 -25.57 -8.34 -4.93
C HIS A 60 -25.02 -7.79 -6.26
N VAL A 61 -24.07 -6.85 -6.18
CA VAL A 61 -23.46 -6.25 -7.38
C VAL A 61 -22.62 -7.28 -8.13
N TYR A 62 -21.96 -8.20 -7.40
CA TYR A 62 -21.18 -9.26 -8.01
C TYR A 62 -21.14 -10.50 -7.09
N PRO A 63 -20.77 -11.69 -7.65
CA PRO A 63 -20.74 -12.93 -6.89
C PRO A 63 -19.75 -12.91 -5.74
N TYR A 64 -20.07 -13.65 -4.68
CA TYR A 64 -19.23 -13.78 -3.48
C TYR A 64 -17.78 -14.17 -3.82
N GLN A 65 -17.61 -15.10 -4.77
CA GLN A 65 -16.28 -15.56 -5.15
C GLN A 65 -15.41 -14.43 -5.71
N GLN A 66 -15.99 -13.54 -6.50
CA GLN A 66 -15.27 -12.36 -7.00
C GLN A 66 -14.90 -11.42 -5.86
N SER A 67 -15.76 -11.30 -4.85
CA SER A 67 -15.49 -10.51 -3.66
C SER A 67 -14.25 -11.03 -2.91
N VAL A 68 -14.14 -12.36 -2.77
CA VAL A 68 -12.97 -12.98 -2.11
C VAL A 68 -11.69 -12.67 -2.87
N TYR A 69 -11.69 -12.82 -4.19
CA TYR A 69 -10.52 -12.50 -5.01
C TYR A 69 -10.14 -11.03 -4.91
N TYR A 70 -11.12 -10.15 -4.90
CA TYR A 70 -10.90 -8.72 -4.77
C TYR A 70 -10.18 -8.40 -3.44
N LEU A 71 -10.64 -8.98 -2.33
CA LEU A 71 -10.02 -8.80 -1.03
C LEU A 71 -8.60 -9.36 -0.98
N ASP A 72 -8.37 -10.50 -1.62
CA ASP A 72 -7.03 -11.09 -1.68
C ASP A 72 -6.05 -10.16 -2.40
N ILE A 73 -6.48 -9.54 -3.49
CA ILE A 73 -5.65 -8.58 -4.23
C ILE A 73 -5.33 -7.37 -3.35
N ILE A 74 -6.30 -6.83 -2.64
CA ILE A 74 -6.11 -5.70 -1.73
C ILE A 74 -5.09 -6.06 -0.65
N ASP A 75 -5.21 -7.24 -0.04
CA ASP A 75 -4.30 -7.68 1.01
C ASP A 75 -2.87 -7.86 0.50
N GLU A 76 -2.69 -8.35 -0.71
CA GLU A 76 -1.36 -8.47 -1.31
C GLU A 76 -0.71 -7.11 -1.53
N TYR A 77 -1.46 -6.13 -2.00
CA TYR A 77 -0.95 -4.76 -2.16
C TYR A 77 -0.54 -4.17 -0.81
N GLU A 78 -1.34 -4.41 0.24
CA GLU A 78 -1.00 -3.94 1.58
C GLU A 78 0.29 -4.54 2.09
N HIS A 79 0.47 -5.85 1.94
CA HIS A 79 1.69 -6.54 2.35
C HIS A 79 2.91 -5.96 1.66
N PHE A 80 2.78 -5.64 0.39
CA PHE A 80 3.87 -5.01 -0.35
C PHE A 80 4.21 -3.62 0.21
N GLY A 81 3.20 -2.82 0.52
CA GLY A 81 3.40 -1.51 1.13
C GLY A 81 4.09 -1.59 2.48
N ASP A 82 3.68 -2.53 3.33
CA ASP A 82 4.31 -2.79 4.62
C ASP A 82 5.77 -3.19 4.44
N TYR A 83 6.05 -4.03 3.46
CA TYR A 83 7.41 -4.45 3.16
C TYR A 83 8.29 -3.26 2.76
N ALA A 84 7.78 -2.40 1.88
CA ALA A 84 8.51 -1.22 1.45
C ALA A 84 8.82 -0.28 2.61
N LEU A 85 7.85 -0.07 3.50
CA LEU A 85 8.05 0.75 4.70
C LEU A 85 9.14 0.16 5.60
N ASN A 86 9.09 -1.15 5.83
CA ASN A 86 10.05 -1.83 6.69
C ASN A 86 11.47 -1.72 6.12
N VAL A 87 11.62 -1.83 4.82
CA VAL A 87 12.92 -1.67 4.16
C VAL A 87 13.47 -0.26 4.37
N VAL A 88 12.64 0.77 4.17
CA VAL A 88 13.05 2.16 4.35
C VAL A 88 13.48 2.41 5.80
N GLN A 89 12.69 1.93 6.77
CA GLN A 89 13.01 2.08 8.19
C GLN A 89 14.34 1.44 8.54
N ALA A 90 14.57 0.23 8.04
CA ALA A 90 15.83 -0.49 8.29
C ALA A 90 17.02 0.27 7.73
N ILE A 91 16.88 0.88 6.55
CA ILE A 91 17.94 1.65 5.92
C ILE A 91 18.24 2.90 6.74
N VAL A 92 17.21 3.63 7.16
CA VAL A 92 17.36 4.85 7.96
C VAL A 92 18.03 4.53 9.30
N GLU A 93 17.62 3.47 9.97
CA GLU A 93 18.18 3.05 11.26
C GLU A 93 19.65 2.65 11.14
N LYS A 94 20.01 1.94 10.07
CA LYS A 94 21.40 1.52 9.87
C LYS A 94 22.35 2.65 9.55
N LYS A 95 21.84 3.74 9.00
CA LYS A 95 22.65 4.91 8.64
C LYS A 95 22.87 5.88 9.80
N VAL A 96 22.13 5.67 10.88
CA VAL A 96 22.28 6.44 12.11
C VAL A 96 23.30 5.78 13.03
#